data_591a2d09663293175b086eb19811a307
#
_entry.id   591a2d09663293175b086eb19811a307
#
_cell.length_a   1.000
_cell.length_b   1.000
_cell.length_c   1.000
_cell.angle_alpha   90.00
_cell.angle_beta   90.00
_cell.angle_gamma   90.00
#
_symmetry.space_group_name_H-M   'P 1'
#
loop_
_entity.id
_entity.type
_entity.pdbx_description
1 polymer ?
#
loop_
_entity_poly.entity_id
_entity_poly.type
_entity_poly.pdbx_seq_one_letter_code
_entity_poly.pdbx_strand_id
1 'polypeptide(L)'
;MPVPTGNRESQPHLTETSLPFPPLTEQHILNCTFSSWYNNFRRVSIKSKIIKPLPEEFVEYLHADGVFLPEQNFPDLEQQIWDIIDEFDGSVFPKLNWSSPRDATWISATNTLKCNSPSDIFLLLKSSDFIAHDLDHAFDDCYYDNQSDSRRHRPNEFELVLRKWYDVAPSMEFRCFVKEEELVAISQRDVNYYSFLNDIKEELETKIIQFFETHVQNKFFNRDYVFDVYVTRNRERVWLIDFNPFGPMTDGLMYTWEEILTATGPPSFRLITSQTEASQSRSRPFAVNRYPREIFDLSQGQTIAEFAEQFQRELAIAVSSSDEEENDNEDNV
;
A
#
# COMPACT_ATOMS: atom_id res chain seq x y z
N MET A 1 -55.66 18.69 14.45
CA MET A 1 -54.59 19.50 13.81
C MET A 1 -53.53 18.54 13.33
N PRO A 2 -53.27 18.40 12.05
CA PRO A 2 -52.22 17.51 11.55
C PRO A 2 -50.87 18.20 11.60
N VAL A 3 -49.83 17.43 11.99
CA VAL A 3 -48.42 17.83 12.04
C VAL A 3 -47.90 17.94 10.60
N PRO A 4 -47.13 18.95 10.22
CA PRO A 4 -46.56 19.07 8.90
C PRO A 4 -45.41 18.07 8.68
N THR A 5 -45.54 17.28 7.62
CA THR A 5 -44.48 16.44 7.06
C THR A 5 -43.39 17.32 6.50
N GLY A 6 -42.22 17.32 7.15
CA GLY A 6 -41.04 17.99 6.66
C GLY A 6 -40.53 17.36 5.36
N ASN A 7 -40.41 18.17 4.33
CA ASN A 7 -39.75 17.86 3.08
C ASN A 7 -38.30 17.47 3.39
N ARG A 8 -37.92 16.24 3.03
CA ARG A 8 -36.49 15.91 2.84
C ARG A 8 -36.01 16.69 1.62
N GLU A 9 -35.23 17.72 1.85
CA GLU A 9 -34.43 18.34 0.82
C GLU A 9 -33.48 17.27 0.25
N SER A 10 -33.67 16.95 -1.01
CA SER A 10 -32.73 16.18 -1.80
C SER A 10 -31.40 16.91 -1.80
N GLN A 11 -30.37 16.24 -1.28
CA GLN A 11 -28.98 16.71 -1.42
C GLN A 11 -28.71 16.95 -2.91
N PRO A 12 -28.02 18.04 -3.27
CA PRO A 12 -27.68 18.28 -4.65
C PRO A 12 -26.79 17.13 -5.14
N HIS A 13 -27.27 16.42 -6.15
CA HIS A 13 -26.41 15.57 -6.99
C HIS A 13 -25.24 16.46 -7.44
N LEU A 14 -24.03 16.12 -6.99
CA LEU A 14 -22.81 16.63 -7.58
C LEU A 14 -22.90 16.31 -9.07
N THR A 15 -23.07 17.35 -9.88
CA THR A 15 -23.01 17.23 -11.33
C THR A 15 -21.64 16.66 -11.66
N GLU A 16 -21.64 15.45 -12.23
CA GLU A 16 -20.51 14.79 -12.87
C GLU A 16 -19.83 15.76 -13.86
N THR A 17 -18.84 16.49 -13.41
CA THR A 17 -17.74 16.87 -14.26
C THR A 17 -16.86 15.65 -14.38
N SER A 18 -17.29 14.70 -15.21
CA SER A 18 -16.52 13.52 -15.52
C SER A 18 -15.26 13.97 -16.24
N LEU A 19 -14.14 14.04 -15.52
CA LEU A 19 -12.84 13.98 -16.16
C LEU A 19 -12.83 12.71 -17.02
N PRO A 20 -12.40 12.78 -18.28
CA PRO A 20 -12.42 11.62 -19.16
C PRO A 20 -11.29 10.66 -18.77
N PHE A 21 -11.44 9.98 -17.63
CA PHE A 21 -10.59 8.86 -17.33
C PHE A 21 -10.81 7.75 -18.35
N PRO A 22 -9.76 7.09 -18.84
CA PRO A 22 -9.92 5.84 -19.54
C PRO A 22 -10.69 4.86 -18.62
N PRO A 23 -11.66 4.08 -19.14
CA PRO A 23 -12.42 3.15 -18.33
C PRO A 23 -11.49 2.18 -17.59
N LEU A 24 -11.50 2.22 -16.27
CA LEU A 24 -10.76 1.28 -15.44
C LEU A 24 -11.48 -0.07 -15.45
N THR A 25 -10.78 -1.14 -15.79
CA THR A 25 -11.32 -2.50 -15.81
C THR A 25 -10.65 -3.36 -14.75
N GLU A 26 -11.29 -4.48 -14.36
CA GLU A 26 -10.66 -5.47 -13.48
C GLU A 26 -9.27 -5.90 -14.03
N GLN A 27 -9.13 -6.05 -15.36
CA GLN A 27 -7.85 -6.46 -15.95
C GLN A 27 -6.76 -5.42 -15.72
N HIS A 28 -7.06 -4.13 -15.74
CA HIS A 28 -6.08 -3.08 -15.41
C HIS A 28 -5.56 -3.21 -13.99
N ILE A 29 -6.44 -3.54 -13.05
CA ILE A 29 -6.07 -3.77 -11.64
C ILE A 29 -5.29 -5.09 -11.51
N LEU A 30 -5.76 -6.17 -12.14
CA LEU A 30 -5.08 -7.48 -12.10
C LEU A 30 -3.68 -7.42 -12.73
N ASN A 31 -3.44 -6.59 -13.72
CA ASN A 31 -2.12 -6.37 -14.29
C ASN A 31 -1.16 -5.71 -13.29
N CYS A 32 -1.68 -4.97 -12.30
CA CYS A 32 -0.90 -4.40 -11.21
C CYS A 32 -0.65 -5.38 -10.05
N THR A 33 -1.27 -6.58 -10.04
CA THR A 33 -0.97 -7.63 -9.06
C THR A 33 0.52 -7.98 -9.11
N PHE A 34 1.17 -8.10 -7.96
CA PHE A 34 2.62 -8.22 -7.88
C PHE A 34 3.16 -9.39 -8.71
N SER A 35 2.51 -10.56 -8.65
CA SER A 35 2.93 -11.74 -9.43
C SER A 35 2.81 -11.55 -10.94
N SER A 36 1.89 -10.69 -11.39
CA SER A 36 1.67 -10.43 -12.83
C SER A 36 2.90 -9.78 -13.48
N TRP A 37 3.53 -8.85 -12.79
CA TRP A 37 4.61 -8.06 -13.36
C TRP A 37 6.01 -8.41 -12.85
N TYR A 38 6.16 -8.92 -11.62
CA TYR A 38 7.45 -9.06 -10.96
C TYR A 38 8.48 -9.87 -11.75
N ASN A 39 8.08 -10.97 -12.38
CA ASN A 39 9.01 -11.81 -13.14
C ASN A 39 9.66 -11.07 -14.32
N ASN A 40 8.89 -10.18 -14.97
CA ASN A 40 9.38 -9.38 -16.10
C ASN A 40 10.36 -8.28 -15.64
N PHE A 41 10.17 -7.78 -14.42
CA PHE A 41 10.97 -6.68 -13.85
C PHE A 41 11.90 -7.11 -12.71
N ARG A 42 12.09 -8.42 -12.49
CA ARG A 42 12.84 -8.97 -11.36
C ARG A 42 14.25 -8.41 -11.22
N ARG A 43 14.91 -8.08 -12.34
CA ARG A 43 16.30 -7.57 -12.34
C ARG A 43 16.43 -6.14 -11.85
N VAL A 44 15.34 -5.39 -11.90
CA VAL A 44 15.26 -3.98 -11.51
C VAL A 44 14.33 -3.74 -10.32
N SER A 45 13.85 -4.82 -9.68
CA SER A 45 12.98 -4.78 -8.50
C SER A 45 13.67 -5.36 -7.27
N ILE A 46 13.22 -4.97 -6.09
CA ILE A 46 13.66 -5.55 -4.82
C ILE A 46 13.37 -7.05 -4.82
N LYS A 47 14.35 -7.84 -4.36
CA LYS A 47 14.24 -9.30 -4.27
C LYS A 47 13.02 -9.69 -3.43
N SER A 48 12.15 -10.52 -3.99
CA SER A 48 10.87 -10.90 -3.40
C SER A 48 10.56 -12.37 -3.63
N LYS A 49 9.74 -12.93 -2.76
CA LYS A 49 9.11 -14.25 -2.90
C LYS A 49 7.60 -14.10 -2.82
N ILE A 50 6.88 -14.95 -3.49
CA ILE A 50 5.43 -14.92 -3.59
C ILE A 50 4.90 -16.26 -3.11
N ILE A 51 4.03 -16.24 -2.12
CA ILE A 51 3.26 -17.38 -1.65
C ILE A 51 1.87 -17.26 -2.28
N LYS A 52 1.47 -18.22 -3.09
CA LYS A 52 0.24 -18.18 -3.89
C LYS A 52 -0.25 -19.59 -4.22
N PRO A 53 -1.58 -19.87 -4.14
CA PRO A 53 -2.59 -19.02 -3.52
C PRO A 53 -2.45 -18.99 -1.98
N LEU A 54 -2.96 -17.94 -1.34
CA LEU A 54 -3.13 -17.96 0.12
C LEU A 54 -4.23 -18.94 0.51
N PRO A 55 -4.11 -19.66 1.63
CA PRO A 55 -5.20 -20.47 2.18
C PRO A 55 -6.44 -19.63 2.45
N GLU A 56 -7.64 -20.15 2.10
CA GLU A 56 -8.89 -19.40 2.31
C GLU A 56 -9.14 -19.10 3.79
N GLU A 57 -8.77 -20.04 4.68
CA GLU A 57 -8.89 -19.86 6.13
C GLU A 57 -8.02 -18.70 6.64
N PHE A 58 -6.87 -18.46 5.99
CA PHE A 58 -6.04 -17.30 6.31
C PHE A 58 -6.66 -15.99 5.78
N VAL A 59 -7.27 -16.03 4.62
CA VAL A 59 -8.03 -14.89 4.09
C VAL A 59 -9.22 -14.57 4.99
N GLU A 60 -9.96 -15.58 5.46
CA GLU A 60 -11.05 -15.42 6.43
C GLU A 60 -10.56 -14.82 7.75
N TYR A 61 -9.40 -15.27 8.26
CA TYR A 61 -8.76 -14.66 9.42
C TYR A 61 -8.47 -13.17 9.20
N LEU A 62 -7.95 -12.79 8.04
CA LEU A 62 -7.70 -11.37 7.73
C LEU A 62 -9.00 -10.55 7.66
N HIS A 63 -10.11 -11.16 7.24
CA HIS A 63 -11.44 -10.52 7.19
C HIS A 63 -12.12 -10.36 8.54
N ALA A 64 -11.88 -11.26 9.48
CA ALA A 64 -12.55 -11.26 10.78
C ALA A 64 -12.34 -9.92 11.51
N ASP A 65 -13.34 -9.46 12.27
CA ASP A 65 -13.25 -8.21 13.03
C ASP A 65 -12.20 -8.29 14.15
N GLY A 66 -11.56 -7.16 14.43
CA GLY A 66 -10.59 -7.01 15.50
C GLY A 66 -9.15 -7.36 15.10
N VAL A 67 -8.20 -6.84 15.89
CA VAL A 67 -6.76 -7.08 15.68
C VAL A 67 -6.29 -8.08 16.72
N PHE A 68 -6.00 -9.30 16.29
CA PHE A 68 -5.53 -10.39 17.14
C PHE A 68 -4.67 -11.36 16.32
N LEU A 69 -3.81 -12.11 16.98
CA LEU A 69 -3.13 -13.25 16.36
C LEU A 69 -4.16 -14.37 16.08
N PRO A 70 -3.96 -15.18 15.03
CA PRO A 70 -4.90 -16.24 14.72
C PRO A 70 -4.94 -17.27 15.85
N GLU A 71 -6.15 -17.66 16.29
CA GLU A 71 -6.35 -18.78 17.21
C GLU A 71 -6.00 -20.14 16.56
N GLN A 72 -6.08 -20.16 15.26
CA GLN A 72 -5.77 -21.32 14.42
C GLN A 72 -4.37 -21.17 13.81
N ASN A 73 -3.51 -22.12 14.03
CA ASN A 73 -2.18 -22.16 13.41
C ASN A 73 -2.27 -22.45 11.91
N PHE A 74 -1.41 -21.81 11.13
CA PHE A 74 -1.23 -22.04 9.70
C PHE A 74 0.16 -22.63 9.42
N PRO A 75 0.46 -23.87 9.87
CA PRO A 75 1.82 -24.41 9.92
C PRO A 75 2.53 -24.41 8.57
N ASP A 76 1.83 -24.74 7.49
CA ASP A 76 2.43 -24.77 6.16
C ASP A 76 2.75 -23.35 5.65
N LEU A 77 1.89 -22.35 5.95
CA LEU A 77 2.13 -20.97 5.59
C LEU A 77 3.27 -20.38 6.44
N GLU A 78 3.25 -20.64 7.74
CA GLU A 78 4.29 -20.18 8.67
C GLU A 78 5.66 -20.76 8.31
N GLN A 79 5.73 -22.06 7.97
CA GLN A 79 6.99 -22.66 7.54
C GLN A 79 7.52 -22.01 6.26
N GLN A 80 6.66 -21.76 5.27
CA GLN A 80 7.07 -21.04 4.05
C GLN A 80 7.57 -19.63 4.35
N ILE A 81 6.92 -18.93 5.29
CA ILE A 81 7.34 -17.60 5.71
C ILE A 81 8.72 -17.67 6.39
N TRP A 82 8.94 -18.61 7.32
CA TRP A 82 10.23 -18.82 7.97
C TRP A 82 11.35 -19.11 6.97
N ASP A 83 11.12 -19.98 6.02
CA ASP A 83 12.10 -20.32 4.98
C ASP A 83 12.50 -19.10 4.16
N ILE A 84 11.53 -18.20 3.87
CA ILE A 84 11.79 -16.95 3.14
C ILE A 84 12.53 -15.93 4.02
N ILE A 85 12.17 -15.79 5.29
CA ILE A 85 12.87 -14.93 6.25
C ILE A 85 14.34 -15.34 6.34
N ASP A 86 14.61 -16.63 6.48
CA ASP A 86 15.97 -17.17 6.53
C ASP A 86 16.74 -16.91 5.23
N GLU A 87 16.11 -17.11 4.05
CA GLU A 87 16.74 -16.81 2.74
C GLU A 87 17.07 -15.33 2.59
N PHE A 88 16.33 -14.43 3.29
CA PHE A 88 16.47 -12.99 3.18
C PHE A 88 17.23 -12.35 4.36
N ASP A 89 18.13 -13.10 4.98
CA ASP A 89 19.00 -12.64 6.08
C ASP A 89 18.20 -12.18 7.32
N GLY A 90 17.09 -12.86 7.62
CA GLY A 90 16.32 -12.72 8.85
C GLY A 90 15.30 -11.58 8.85
N SER A 91 15.04 -10.91 7.72
CA SER A 91 14.06 -9.82 7.71
C SER A 91 13.40 -9.62 6.36
N VAL A 92 12.08 -9.45 6.40
CA VAL A 92 11.23 -9.18 5.23
C VAL A 92 10.28 -8.02 5.51
N PHE A 93 9.57 -7.57 4.46
CA PHE A 93 8.34 -6.80 4.64
C PHE A 93 7.23 -7.34 3.74
N PRO A 94 5.99 -7.37 4.25
CA PRO A 94 4.87 -7.98 3.56
C PRO A 94 4.13 -7.01 2.65
N LYS A 95 3.47 -7.56 1.65
CA LYS A 95 2.34 -6.96 0.94
C LYS A 95 1.39 -8.05 0.45
N LEU A 96 0.13 -7.70 0.20
CA LEU A 96 -0.77 -8.55 -0.58
C LEU A 96 -0.62 -8.26 -2.08
N ASN A 97 -1.62 -8.60 -2.84
CA ASN A 97 -1.66 -8.43 -4.30
C ASN A 97 -1.17 -7.05 -4.74
N TRP A 98 -1.62 -5.99 -4.07
CA TRP A 98 -1.35 -4.60 -4.43
C TRP A 98 -0.78 -3.77 -3.27
N SER A 99 -1.32 -3.90 -2.07
CA SER A 99 -1.01 -3.02 -0.95
C SER A 99 0.00 -3.61 0.03
N SER A 100 0.86 -2.75 0.56
CA SER A 100 1.65 -3.01 1.77
C SER A 100 0.97 -2.36 2.95
N PRO A 101 1.00 -2.94 4.16
CA PRO A 101 0.32 -2.46 5.36
C PRO A 101 1.03 -1.24 5.98
N ARG A 102 1.23 -0.16 5.19
CA ARG A 102 1.97 1.04 5.61
C ARG A 102 1.25 1.86 6.67
N ASP A 103 -0.06 1.83 6.67
CA ASP A 103 -0.94 2.46 7.64
C ASP A 103 -0.92 1.76 9.00
N ALA A 104 -0.50 0.50 9.05
CA ALA A 104 -0.42 -0.30 10.27
C ALA A 104 0.96 -0.32 10.95
N THR A 105 1.93 0.50 10.52
CA THR A 105 3.28 0.50 11.13
C THR A 105 3.29 0.84 12.62
N TRP A 106 2.25 1.48 13.12
CA TRP A 106 2.07 1.81 14.53
C TRP A 106 1.99 0.59 15.45
N ILE A 107 1.54 -0.59 14.95
CA ILE A 107 1.48 -1.83 15.73
C ILE A 107 2.85 -2.53 15.83
N SER A 108 3.77 -2.22 14.91
CA SER A 108 5.12 -2.80 14.91
C SER A 108 5.98 -2.17 15.99
N ALA A 109 6.72 -2.99 16.74
CA ALA A 109 7.67 -2.53 17.75
C ALA A 109 8.73 -1.54 17.22
N THR A 110 9.00 -1.57 15.93
CA THR A 110 9.99 -0.70 15.27
C THR A 110 9.36 0.48 14.53
N ASN A 111 8.01 0.63 14.54
CA ASN A 111 7.26 1.56 13.70
C ASN A 111 7.62 1.47 12.22
N THR A 112 7.96 0.28 11.75
CA THR A 112 8.33 0.00 10.36
C THR A 112 7.61 -1.25 9.86
N LEU A 113 7.70 -1.52 8.56
CA LEU A 113 7.20 -2.77 7.95
C LEU A 113 8.18 -3.95 8.10
N LYS A 114 9.24 -3.80 8.89
CA LYS A 114 10.22 -4.85 9.10
C LYS A 114 9.64 -5.97 9.94
N CYS A 115 9.59 -7.18 9.38
CA CYS A 115 9.11 -8.39 10.03
C CYS A 115 10.25 -9.40 10.15
N ASN A 116 10.31 -10.05 11.30
CA ASN A 116 11.29 -11.09 11.60
C ASN A 116 10.61 -12.43 11.91
N SER A 117 9.28 -12.44 11.98
CA SER A 117 8.47 -13.63 12.28
C SER A 117 7.16 -13.62 11.48
N PRO A 118 6.48 -14.79 11.34
CA PRO A 118 5.10 -14.86 10.82
C PRO A 118 4.12 -14.00 11.59
N SER A 119 4.22 -13.96 12.92
CA SER A 119 3.33 -13.17 13.79
C SER A 119 3.42 -11.67 13.48
N ASP A 120 4.63 -11.13 13.23
CA ASP A 120 4.80 -9.73 12.82
C ASP A 120 4.03 -9.44 11.51
N ILE A 121 4.11 -10.37 10.56
CA ILE A 121 3.45 -10.28 9.26
C ILE A 121 1.93 -10.30 9.44
N PHE A 122 1.43 -11.27 10.22
CA PHE A 122 0.00 -11.45 10.44
C PHE A 122 -0.62 -10.23 11.11
N LEU A 123 0.02 -9.71 12.16
CA LEU A 123 -0.44 -8.50 12.85
C LEU A 123 -0.47 -7.27 11.94
N LEU A 124 0.58 -7.05 11.15
CA LEU A 124 0.62 -5.92 10.22
C LEU A 124 -0.48 -6.01 9.15
N LEU A 125 -0.66 -7.21 8.54
CA LEU A 125 -1.70 -7.40 7.53
C LEU A 125 -3.09 -7.21 8.13
N LYS A 126 -3.34 -7.77 9.33
CA LYS A 126 -4.62 -7.72 10.03
C LYS A 126 -5.02 -6.31 10.48
N SER A 127 -4.03 -5.44 10.72
CA SER A 127 -4.23 -4.08 11.27
C SER A 127 -4.32 -3.00 10.18
N SER A 128 -4.31 -3.37 8.90
CA SER A 128 -4.20 -2.41 7.79
C SER A 128 -5.50 -2.24 7.03
N ASP A 129 -6.01 -1.01 6.97
CA ASP A 129 -7.15 -0.65 6.13
C ASP A 129 -6.85 -0.82 4.64
N PHE A 130 -5.59 -0.65 4.22
CA PHE A 130 -5.18 -0.90 2.84
C PHE A 130 -5.32 -2.37 2.47
N ILE A 131 -4.99 -3.25 3.41
CA ILE A 131 -5.17 -4.70 3.22
C ILE A 131 -6.65 -5.07 3.23
N ALA A 132 -7.45 -4.52 4.14
CA ALA A 132 -8.90 -4.72 4.15
C ALA A 132 -9.54 -4.26 2.82
N HIS A 133 -9.10 -3.12 2.28
CA HIS A 133 -9.55 -2.65 0.97
C HIS A 133 -9.17 -3.62 -0.17
N ASP A 134 -7.95 -4.15 -0.19
CA ASP A 134 -7.52 -5.16 -1.17
C ASP A 134 -8.42 -6.41 -1.12
N LEU A 135 -8.83 -6.80 0.10
CA LEU A 135 -9.65 -7.99 0.33
C LEU A 135 -11.11 -7.82 -0.12
N ASP A 136 -11.70 -6.62 0.05
CA ASP A 136 -13.14 -6.41 -0.07
C ASP A 136 -13.54 -5.53 -1.25
N HIS A 137 -12.69 -4.57 -1.66
CA HIS A 137 -13.05 -3.43 -2.48
C HIS A 137 -12.14 -3.23 -3.70
N ALA A 138 -11.28 -4.19 -4.00
CA ALA A 138 -10.26 -4.04 -5.05
C ALA A 138 -10.83 -3.67 -6.43
N PHE A 139 -12.08 -4.05 -6.74
CA PHE A 139 -12.71 -3.82 -8.03
C PHE A 139 -13.90 -2.85 -8.00
N ASP A 140 -14.13 -2.17 -6.86
CA ASP A 140 -15.31 -1.30 -6.70
C ASP A 140 -15.32 -0.12 -7.69
N ASP A 141 -14.15 0.40 -8.04
CA ASP A 141 -13.99 1.50 -9.00
C ASP A 141 -13.92 1.05 -10.46
N CYS A 142 -14.09 -0.26 -10.73
CA CYS A 142 -14.08 -0.77 -12.10
C CYS A 142 -15.35 -0.40 -12.86
N TYR A 143 -15.17 -0.05 -14.14
CA TYR A 143 -16.25 0.13 -15.07
C TYR A 143 -16.78 -1.24 -15.53
N TYR A 144 -18.10 -1.41 -15.41
CA TYR A 144 -18.82 -2.57 -15.92
C TYR A 144 -19.83 -2.13 -16.97
N ASP A 145 -19.86 -2.82 -18.10
CA ASP A 145 -20.94 -2.62 -19.07
C ASP A 145 -22.27 -3.10 -18.44
N ASN A 146 -23.33 -2.29 -18.56
CA ASN A 146 -24.64 -2.51 -17.94
C ASN A 146 -25.31 -3.86 -18.30
N GLN A 147 -24.68 -4.68 -19.12
CA GLN A 147 -25.16 -6.00 -19.53
C GLN A 147 -24.56 -7.18 -18.74
N SER A 148 -23.58 -6.96 -17.86
CA SER A 148 -23.00 -8.05 -17.05
C SER A 148 -23.61 -8.08 -15.65
N ASP A 149 -24.37 -9.12 -15.35
CA ASP A 149 -25.04 -9.36 -14.07
C ASP A 149 -24.07 -9.83 -12.94
N SER A 150 -22.76 -9.87 -13.20
CA SER A 150 -21.75 -10.43 -12.28
C SER A 150 -20.67 -9.42 -11.94
N ARG A 151 -21.03 -8.40 -11.16
CA ARG A 151 -20.05 -7.48 -10.59
C ARG A 151 -19.26 -8.20 -9.49
N ARG A 152 -17.93 -8.24 -9.64
CA ARG A 152 -17.05 -8.76 -8.60
C ARG A 152 -16.45 -7.60 -7.81
N HIS A 153 -16.26 -7.78 -6.51
CA HIS A 153 -15.64 -6.79 -5.63
C HIS A 153 -14.16 -7.11 -5.39
N ARG A 154 -13.78 -8.38 -5.49
CA ARG A 154 -12.44 -8.87 -5.18
C ARG A 154 -11.97 -9.97 -6.14
N PRO A 155 -10.65 -10.25 -6.22
CA PRO A 155 -10.14 -11.38 -6.99
C PRO A 155 -10.52 -12.72 -6.36
N ASN A 156 -10.37 -13.78 -7.15
CA ASN A 156 -10.62 -15.15 -6.66
C ASN A 156 -9.46 -15.71 -5.81
N GLU A 157 -8.27 -15.16 -5.97
CA GLU A 157 -7.05 -15.63 -5.29
C GLU A 157 -6.26 -14.45 -4.76
N PHE A 158 -5.74 -14.65 -3.55
CA PHE A 158 -4.81 -13.70 -2.94
C PHE A 158 -3.41 -14.29 -2.90
N GLU A 159 -2.42 -13.39 -2.85
CA GLU A 159 -1.02 -13.72 -2.73
C GLU A 159 -0.35 -12.92 -1.61
N LEU A 160 0.53 -13.57 -0.85
CA LEU A 160 1.43 -12.91 0.09
C LEU A 160 2.79 -12.73 -0.57
N VAL A 161 3.23 -11.50 -0.66
CA VAL A 161 4.53 -11.12 -1.18
C VAL A 161 5.44 -10.77 -0.01
N LEU A 162 6.53 -11.49 0.14
CA LEU A 162 7.57 -11.19 1.10
C LEU A 162 8.78 -10.62 0.36
N ARG A 163 9.06 -9.36 0.63
CA ARG A 163 10.17 -8.63 0.01
C ARG A 163 11.33 -8.57 0.99
N LYS A 164 12.56 -8.79 0.51
CA LYS A 164 13.75 -8.63 1.34
C LYS A 164 13.76 -7.23 1.94
N TRP A 165 13.98 -7.14 3.24
CA TRP A 165 14.06 -5.85 3.93
C TRP A 165 15.31 -5.07 3.51
N TYR A 166 15.09 -3.81 3.21
CA TYR A 166 16.11 -2.79 3.01
C TYR A 166 15.70 -1.51 3.72
N ASP A 167 16.65 -0.83 4.35
CA ASP A 167 16.42 0.49 4.92
C ASP A 167 16.39 1.53 3.80
N VAL A 168 15.21 1.68 3.19
CA VAL A 168 14.96 2.65 2.13
C VAL A 168 14.73 4.03 2.73
N ALA A 169 15.36 5.06 2.17
CA ALA A 169 15.12 6.44 2.57
C ALA A 169 13.82 6.94 1.93
N PRO A 170 12.78 7.32 2.69
CA PRO A 170 11.51 7.80 2.13
C PRO A 170 11.67 9.01 1.19
N SER A 171 12.70 9.85 1.44
CA SER A 171 13.05 10.99 0.58
C SER A 171 13.44 10.61 -0.85
N MET A 172 13.79 9.35 -1.09
CA MET A 172 14.27 8.86 -2.39
C MET A 172 13.24 7.97 -3.10
N GLU A 173 11.99 7.95 -2.63
CA GLU A 173 10.87 7.31 -3.30
C GLU A 173 10.11 8.32 -4.16
N PHE A 174 9.82 7.93 -5.41
CA PHE A 174 9.12 8.77 -6.38
C PHE A 174 8.00 7.99 -7.05
N ARG A 175 6.89 8.68 -7.33
CA ARG A 175 5.77 8.16 -8.10
C ARG A 175 5.78 8.76 -9.51
N CYS A 176 5.63 7.90 -10.49
CA CYS A 176 5.70 8.21 -11.90
C CYS A 176 4.37 7.91 -12.58
N PHE A 177 3.84 8.84 -13.35
CA PHE A 177 2.58 8.72 -14.05
C PHE A 177 2.83 8.56 -15.55
N VAL A 178 2.30 7.48 -16.11
CA VAL A 178 2.41 7.15 -17.53
C VAL A 178 1.04 7.21 -18.17
N LYS A 179 0.94 7.96 -19.26
CA LYS A 179 -0.27 8.11 -20.07
C LYS A 179 0.09 7.83 -21.52
N GLU A 180 -0.67 6.95 -22.16
CA GLU A 180 -0.45 6.56 -23.57
C GLU A 180 1.00 6.08 -23.83
N GLU A 181 1.58 5.33 -22.86
CA GLU A 181 2.96 4.81 -22.88
C GLU A 181 4.06 5.87 -22.72
N GLU A 182 3.69 7.14 -22.45
CA GLU A 182 4.62 8.24 -22.22
C GLU A 182 4.62 8.66 -20.74
N LEU A 183 5.82 8.91 -20.19
CA LEU A 183 5.97 9.45 -18.84
C LEU A 183 5.57 10.93 -18.84
N VAL A 184 4.54 11.28 -18.08
CA VAL A 184 3.96 12.65 -18.06
C VAL A 184 4.25 13.42 -16.78
N ALA A 185 4.43 12.72 -15.67
CA ALA A 185 4.69 13.37 -14.38
C ALA A 185 5.51 12.49 -13.44
N ILE A 186 6.34 13.12 -12.60
CA ILE A 186 7.11 12.50 -11.52
C ILE A 186 6.85 13.30 -10.25
N SER A 187 6.47 12.64 -9.17
CA SER A 187 6.20 13.25 -7.87
C SER A 187 7.08 12.65 -6.78
N GLN A 188 7.61 13.48 -5.89
CA GLN A 188 8.10 13.01 -4.60
C GLN A 188 6.95 12.26 -3.90
N ARG A 189 7.25 11.10 -3.32
CA ARG A 189 6.22 10.25 -2.69
C ARG A 189 6.03 10.56 -1.21
N ASP A 190 7.11 10.86 -0.49
CA ASP A 190 7.05 11.28 0.90
C ASP A 190 6.62 12.75 1.01
N VAL A 191 5.78 13.06 2.00
CA VAL A 191 5.20 14.40 2.20
C VAL A 191 6.10 15.35 3.00
N ASN A 192 7.32 14.95 3.32
CA ASN A 192 8.26 15.77 4.08
C ASN A 192 9.14 16.61 3.15
N TYR A 193 9.59 17.75 3.67
CA TYR A 193 10.56 18.62 2.99
C TYR A 193 11.99 18.12 3.25
N TYR A 194 12.75 17.95 2.18
CA TYR A 194 14.15 17.57 2.20
C TYR A 194 14.97 18.57 1.38
N SER A 195 15.71 19.47 2.04
CA SER A 195 16.42 20.56 1.36
C SER A 195 17.39 20.09 0.29
N PHE A 196 18.08 18.97 0.53
CA PHE A 196 19.07 18.40 -0.40
C PHE A 196 18.48 17.92 -1.73
N LEU A 197 17.17 17.64 -1.80
CA LEU A 197 16.53 17.18 -3.03
C LEU A 197 16.53 18.26 -4.11
N ASN A 198 16.49 19.54 -3.73
CA ASN A 198 16.55 20.63 -4.68
C ASN A 198 17.86 20.67 -5.45
N ASP A 199 18.96 20.35 -4.75
CA ASP A 199 20.32 20.37 -5.33
C ASP A 199 20.58 19.21 -6.31
N ILE A 200 19.83 18.12 -6.19
CA ILE A 200 19.98 16.91 -7.01
C ILE A 200 18.77 16.63 -7.91
N LYS A 201 17.84 17.55 -8.02
CA LYS A 201 16.58 17.38 -8.75
C LYS A 201 16.79 16.95 -10.19
N GLU A 202 17.64 17.67 -10.93
CA GLU A 202 17.94 17.40 -12.34
C GLU A 202 18.61 16.02 -12.56
N GLU A 203 19.47 15.62 -11.62
CA GLU A 203 20.10 14.29 -11.64
C GLU A 203 19.04 13.19 -11.42
N LEU A 204 18.15 13.37 -10.44
CA LEU A 204 17.07 12.41 -10.16
C LEU A 204 16.12 12.28 -11.34
N GLU A 205 15.69 13.41 -11.91
CA GLU A 205 14.81 13.46 -13.08
C GLU A 205 15.43 12.66 -14.25
N THR A 206 16.67 12.97 -14.59
CA THR A 206 17.41 12.28 -15.67
C THR A 206 17.47 10.77 -15.43
N LYS A 207 17.78 10.34 -14.19
CA LYS A 207 17.89 8.91 -13.86
C LYS A 207 16.55 8.19 -13.92
N ILE A 208 15.47 8.82 -13.46
CA ILE A 208 14.13 8.24 -13.47
C ILE A 208 13.63 8.12 -14.93
N ILE A 209 13.82 9.16 -15.75
CA ILE A 209 13.47 9.11 -17.16
C ILE A 209 14.25 8.01 -17.88
N GLN A 210 15.58 7.95 -17.70
CA GLN A 210 16.41 6.91 -18.31
C GLN A 210 15.99 5.50 -17.86
N PHE A 211 15.62 5.34 -16.57
CA PHE A 211 15.12 4.08 -16.04
C PHE A 211 13.80 3.69 -16.71
N PHE A 212 12.87 4.64 -16.84
CA PHE A 212 11.60 4.42 -17.54
C PHE A 212 11.83 3.95 -18.99
N GLU A 213 12.57 4.70 -19.77
CA GLU A 213 12.85 4.40 -21.18
C GLU A 213 13.55 3.04 -21.37
N THR A 214 14.49 2.72 -20.49
CA THR A 214 15.29 1.49 -20.60
C THR A 214 14.55 0.26 -20.11
N HIS A 215 13.79 0.38 -19.02
CA HIS A 215 13.29 -0.77 -18.28
C HIS A 215 11.76 -0.91 -18.24
N VAL A 216 11.00 0.17 -18.39
CA VAL A 216 9.54 0.17 -18.14
C VAL A 216 8.73 0.44 -19.39
N GLN A 217 9.12 1.43 -20.18
CA GLN A 217 8.39 1.86 -21.39
C GLN A 217 8.14 0.68 -22.35
N ASN A 218 6.90 0.55 -22.81
CA ASN A 218 6.44 -0.53 -23.70
C ASN A 218 6.62 -1.97 -23.17
N LYS A 219 6.80 -2.14 -21.84
CA LYS A 219 6.99 -3.46 -21.21
C LYS A 219 5.93 -3.80 -20.18
N PHE A 220 5.19 -2.82 -19.70
CA PHE A 220 4.04 -3.05 -18.84
C PHE A 220 2.79 -3.35 -19.69
N PHE A 221 1.80 -4.01 -19.11
CA PHE A 221 0.64 -4.53 -19.86
C PHE A 221 -0.36 -3.45 -20.26
N ASN A 222 -0.46 -2.38 -19.46
CA ASN A 222 -1.38 -1.26 -19.69
C ASN A 222 -0.63 -0.14 -20.42
N ARG A 223 -1.36 0.70 -21.15
CA ARG A 223 -0.82 1.92 -21.75
C ARG A 223 -0.78 3.09 -20.77
N ASP A 224 -1.77 3.10 -19.86
CA ASP A 224 -1.92 4.10 -18.81
C ASP A 224 -1.72 3.39 -17.45
N TYR A 225 -0.74 3.82 -16.68
CA TYR A 225 -0.40 3.23 -15.39
C TYR A 225 0.41 4.19 -14.54
N VAL A 226 0.51 3.87 -13.27
CA VAL A 226 1.38 4.56 -12.31
C VAL A 226 2.41 3.57 -11.81
N PHE A 227 3.65 4.00 -11.64
CA PHE A 227 4.67 3.16 -11.04
C PHE A 227 5.49 3.93 -10.01
N ASP A 228 5.93 3.22 -8.98
CA ASP A 228 6.74 3.78 -7.91
C ASP A 228 8.18 3.29 -8.04
N VAL A 229 9.14 4.20 -7.86
CA VAL A 229 10.57 3.90 -7.90
C VAL A 229 11.28 4.36 -6.64
N TYR A 230 12.37 3.69 -6.31
CA TYR A 230 13.34 4.10 -5.31
C TYR A 230 14.70 4.36 -5.96
N VAL A 231 15.23 5.55 -5.79
CA VAL A 231 16.59 5.89 -6.18
C VAL A 231 17.52 5.66 -4.98
N THR A 232 18.55 4.85 -5.13
CA THR A 232 19.48 4.55 -4.03
C THR A 232 20.15 5.82 -3.49
N ARG A 233 20.51 5.84 -2.20
CA ARG A 233 21.14 7.03 -1.54
C ARG A 233 22.39 7.51 -2.25
N ASN A 234 23.19 6.60 -2.83
CA ASN A 234 24.35 6.93 -3.66
C ASN A 234 23.99 7.30 -5.11
N ARG A 235 22.72 7.27 -5.45
CA ARG A 235 22.14 7.59 -6.77
C ARG A 235 22.68 6.75 -7.93
N GLU A 236 23.25 5.60 -7.64
CA GLU A 236 23.79 4.70 -8.70
C GLU A 236 22.72 3.83 -9.35
N ARG A 237 21.63 3.53 -8.64
CA ARG A 237 20.60 2.62 -9.10
C ARG A 237 19.20 3.17 -8.86
N VAL A 238 18.30 2.81 -9.76
CA VAL A 238 16.86 2.98 -9.59
C VAL A 238 16.23 1.59 -9.49
N TRP A 239 15.39 1.40 -8.48
CA TRP A 239 14.63 0.18 -8.26
C TRP A 239 13.16 0.43 -8.49
N LEU A 240 12.52 -0.45 -9.26
CA LEU A 240 11.06 -0.50 -9.39
C LEU A 240 10.48 -1.03 -8.08
N ILE A 241 9.56 -0.28 -7.52
CA ILE A 241 8.89 -0.64 -6.27
C ILE A 241 7.55 -1.30 -6.54
N ASP A 242 6.70 -0.66 -7.35
CA ASP A 242 5.33 -1.13 -7.56
C ASP A 242 4.72 -0.57 -8.84
N PHE A 243 3.63 -1.21 -9.30
CA PHE A 243 2.71 -0.67 -10.28
C PHE A 243 1.34 -0.44 -9.66
N ASN A 244 0.67 0.64 -10.05
CA ASN A 244 -0.66 1.01 -9.60
C ASN A 244 -1.56 1.34 -10.80
N PRO A 245 -2.88 1.15 -10.68
CA PRO A 245 -3.82 1.54 -11.73
C PRO A 245 -3.79 3.05 -11.98
N PHE A 246 -4.04 3.44 -13.23
CA PHE A 246 -4.19 4.84 -13.62
C PHE A 246 -5.64 5.27 -13.40
N GLY A 247 -5.92 5.90 -12.27
CA GLY A 247 -7.27 6.31 -11.88
C GLY A 247 -7.35 6.90 -10.49
N PRO A 248 -8.53 7.39 -10.09
CA PRO A 248 -8.74 8.11 -8.83
C PRO A 248 -8.40 7.31 -7.58
N MET A 249 -8.43 5.98 -7.65
CA MET A 249 -8.01 5.09 -6.55
C MET A 249 -6.50 5.19 -6.25
N THR A 250 -5.70 5.68 -7.18
CA THR A 250 -4.27 5.93 -6.99
C THR A 250 -4.05 7.39 -6.64
N ASP A 251 -3.36 7.66 -5.52
CA ASP A 251 -3.08 9.03 -5.09
C ASP A 251 -2.18 9.75 -6.10
N GLY A 252 -2.64 10.91 -6.59
CA GLY A 252 -1.90 11.81 -7.49
C GLY A 252 -0.73 12.53 -6.83
N LEU A 253 -0.60 12.44 -5.50
CA LEU A 253 0.41 13.09 -4.67
C LEU A 253 0.43 14.62 -4.88
N MET A 254 1.49 15.15 -5.50
CA MET A 254 1.65 16.58 -5.75
C MET A 254 0.90 17.09 -7.00
N TYR A 255 0.24 16.18 -7.73
CA TYR A 255 -0.56 16.51 -8.91
C TYR A 255 -2.03 16.27 -8.65
N THR A 256 -2.88 17.06 -9.26
CA THR A 256 -4.29 16.71 -9.45
C THR A 256 -4.41 15.75 -10.64
N TRP A 257 -5.42 14.91 -10.64
CA TRP A 257 -5.69 14.05 -11.79
C TRP A 257 -6.01 14.84 -13.07
N GLU A 258 -6.60 16.04 -12.95
CA GLU A 258 -6.81 16.93 -14.08
C GLU A 258 -5.49 17.35 -14.74
N GLU A 259 -4.48 17.72 -13.94
CA GLU A 259 -3.15 18.05 -14.45
C GLU A 259 -2.51 16.83 -15.16
N ILE A 260 -2.63 15.63 -14.59
CA ILE A 260 -2.08 14.41 -15.20
C ILE A 260 -2.77 14.08 -16.52
N LEU A 261 -4.11 14.16 -16.56
CA LEU A 261 -4.90 13.86 -17.76
C LEU A 261 -4.68 14.86 -18.90
N THR A 262 -4.41 16.12 -18.58
CA THR A 262 -4.16 17.19 -19.56
C THR A 262 -2.69 17.42 -19.85
N ALA A 263 -1.78 16.71 -19.18
CA ALA A 263 -0.35 16.84 -19.39
C ALA A 263 0.07 16.54 -20.83
N THR A 264 0.93 17.39 -21.38
CA THR A 264 1.51 17.26 -22.72
C THR A 264 2.97 17.68 -22.70
N GLY A 265 3.80 17.09 -23.54
CA GLY A 265 5.24 17.42 -23.65
C GLY A 265 6.10 16.64 -22.63
N PRO A 266 7.31 17.15 -22.30
CA PRO A 266 8.23 16.44 -21.42
C PRO A 266 7.65 16.27 -20.01
N PRO A 267 8.05 15.21 -19.28
CA PRO A 267 7.52 14.95 -17.96
C PRO A 267 7.81 16.10 -16.98
N SER A 268 6.83 16.44 -16.15
CA SER A 268 6.99 17.41 -15.08
C SER A 268 7.48 16.71 -13.82
N PHE A 269 8.49 17.26 -13.12
CA PHE A 269 8.97 16.71 -11.86
C PHE A 269 8.70 17.67 -10.70
N ARG A 270 7.89 17.22 -9.71
CA ARG A 270 7.55 17.99 -8.51
C ARG A 270 8.19 17.41 -7.25
N LEU A 271 8.81 18.29 -6.46
CA LEU A 271 9.34 18.04 -5.12
C LEU A 271 8.68 19.00 -4.14
N ILE A 272 8.58 18.60 -2.88
CA ILE A 272 8.20 19.53 -1.80
C ILE A 272 9.33 20.51 -1.58
N THR A 273 9.06 21.79 -1.81
CA THR A 273 10.07 22.85 -1.88
C THR A 273 10.25 23.61 -0.56
N SER A 274 9.32 23.45 0.39
CA SER A 274 9.36 24.15 1.67
C SER A 274 8.67 23.38 2.80
N GLN A 275 9.04 23.70 4.04
CA GLN A 275 8.38 23.15 5.23
C GLN A 275 6.89 23.51 5.31
N THR A 276 6.52 24.69 4.80
CA THR A 276 5.12 25.13 4.73
C THR A 276 4.31 24.25 3.80
N GLU A 277 4.85 23.97 2.61
CA GLU A 277 4.23 23.05 1.64
C GLU A 277 4.11 21.62 2.20
N ALA A 278 5.14 21.13 2.90
CA ALA A 278 5.11 19.85 3.60
C ALA A 278 3.95 19.79 4.61
N SER A 279 3.73 20.87 5.38
CA SER A 279 2.64 20.94 6.37
C SER A 279 1.26 20.89 5.71
N GLN A 280 1.10 21.59 4.58
CA GLN A 280 -0.13 21.56 3.79
C GLN A 280 -0.40 20.20 3.15
N SER A 281 0.64 19.55 2.66
CA SER A 281 0.55 18.21 2.06
C SER A 281 0.14 17.14 3.06
N ARG A 282 0.56 17.25 4.33
CA ARG A 282 0.13 16.36 5.43
C ARG A 282 -1.36 16.49 5.75
N SER A 283 -1.97 17.62 5.46
CA SER A 283 -3.40 17.90 5.72
C SER A 283 -4.33 17.38 4.61
N ARG A 284 -3.81 16.78 3.55
CA ARG A 284 -4.62 16.19 2.48
C ARG A 284 -5.27 14.88 2.95
N PRO A 285 -6.51 14.53 2.49
CA PRO A 285 -7.23 13.35 2.95
C PRO A 285 -6.45 12.04 2.84
N PHE A 286 -5.64 11.85 1.80
CA PHE A 286 -4.80 10.66 1.61
C PHE A 286 -3.54 10.64 2.50
N ALA A 287 -3.10 11.78 3.02
CA ALA A 287 -1.99 11.84 3.97
C ALA A 287 -2.42 11.47 5.41
N VAL A 288 -3.71 11.58 5.70
CA VAL A 288 -4.29 11.32 7.03
C VAL A 288 -4.49 9.83 7.29
N ASN A 289 -4.53 8.99 6.25
CA ASN A 289 -4.69 7.52 6.39
C ASN A 289 -3.41 6.81 6.90
N ARG A 290 -2.66 7.43 7.80
CA ARG A 290 -1.59 6.74 8.55
C ARG A 290 -2.11 5.95 9.73
N TYR A 291 -3.36 6.22 10.15
CA TYR A 291 -4.00 5.55 11.29
C TYR A 291 -5.45 5.23 10.96
N PRO A 292 -5.94 4.01 11.25
CA PRO A 292 -7.33 3.65 11.12
C PRO A 292 -8.24 4.63 11.88
N ARG A 293 -9.42 4.93 11.33
CA ARG A 293 -10.39 5.85 11.97
C ARG A 293 -10.82 5.36 13.35
N GLU A 294 -10.93 4.05 13.51
CA GLU A 294 -11.31 3.41 14.76
C GLU A 294 -10.35 3.70 15.91
N ILE A 295 -9.06 3.91 15.62
CA ILE A 295 -8.07 4.28 16.65
C ILE A 295 -8.32 5.70 17.20
N PHE A 296 -8.77 6.62 16.33
CA PHE A 296 -9.19 7.95 16.78
C PHE A 296 -10.41 7.91 17.70
N ASP A 297 -11.37 7.05 17.40
CA ASP A 297 -12.61 6.91 18.19
C ASP A 297 -12.35 6.17 19.50
N LEU A 298 -11.44 5.19 19.52
CA LEU A 298 -11.07 4.41 20.71
C LEU A 298 -10.14 5.15 21.68
N SER A 299 -9.34 6.11 21.20
CA SER A 299 -8.35 6.80 22.03
C SER A 299 -8.95 7.74 23.08
N GLN A 300 -10.25 8.06 23.01
CA GLN A 300 -10.97 8.91 23.99
C GLN A 300 -10.17 10.12 24.52
N GLY A 301 -9.32 10.71 23.66
CA GLY A 301 -8.48 11.86 24.02
C GLY A 301 -7.06 11.51 24.48
N GLN A 302 -6.67 10.24 24.50
CA GLN A 302 -5.26 9.85 24.63
C GLN A 302 -4.53 10.15 23.30
N THR A 303 -3.24 10.42 23.40
CA THR A 303 -2.43 10.54 22.17
C THR A 303 -2.30 9.16 21.52
N ILE A 304 -2.23 9.10 20.18
CA ILE A 304 -2.06 7.85 19.43
C ILE A 304 -0.81 7.08 19.90
N ALA A 305 0.23 7.81 20.31
CA ALA A 305 1.45 7.21 20.86
C ALA A 305 1.20 6.48 22.19
N GLU A 306 0.44 7.09 23.10
CA GLU A 306 0.08 6.46 24.40
C GLU A 306 -0.81 5.24 24.20
N PHE A 307 -1.77 5.31 23.26
CA PHE A 307 -2.61 4.17 22.91
C PHE A 307 -1.78 3.02 22.29
N ALA A 308 -0.88 3.33 21.34
CA ALA A 308 0.00 2.35 20.73
C ALA A 308 0.92 1.66 21.76
N GLU A 309 1.49 2.42 22.71
CA GLU A 309 2.28 1.84 23.81
C GLU A 309 1.47 0.94 24.74
N GLN A 310 0.23 1.32 25.06
CA GLN A 310 -0.64 0.50 25.88
C GLN A 310 -1.00 -0.80 25.15
N PHE A 311 -1.37 -0.72 23.89
CA PHE A 311 -1.72 -1.87 23.07
C PHE A 311 -0.53 -2.83 22.88
N GLN A 312 0.68 -2.31 22.67
CA GLN A 312 1.90 -3.12 22.60
C GLN A 312 2.19 -3.84 23.93
N ARG A 313 1.94 -3.21 25.07
CA ARG A 313 2.08 -3.86 26.40
C ARG A 313 1.07 -4.98 26.58
N GLU A 314 -0.17 -4.77 26.19
CA GLU A 314 -1.23 -5.79 26.27
C GLU A 314 -0.92 -6.99 25.37
N LEU A 315 -0.43 -6.76 24.15
CA LEU A 315 0.04 -7.82 23.26
C LEU A 315 1.25 -8.58 23.84
N ALA A 316 2.23 -7.89 24.41
CA ALA A 316 3.39 -8.53 25.02
C ALA A 316 2.99 -9.42 26.23
N ILE A 317 1.98 -9.01 27.00
CA ILE A 317 1.42 -9.80 28.11
C ILE A 317 0.67 -11.04 27.56
N ALA A 318 -0.12 -10.88 26.49
CA ALA A 318 -0.86 -11.98 25.88
C ALA A 318 0.09 -13.05 25.29
N VAL A 319 1.19 -12.64 24.68
CA VAL A 319 2.21 -13.56 24.15
C VAL A 319 2.96 -14.27 25.28
N SER A 320 3.33 -13.56 26.37
CA SER A 320 4.02 -14.17 27.51
C SER A 320 3.14 -15.14 28.31
N SER A 321 1.82 -14.93 28.33
CA SER A 321 0.89 -15.85 29.00
C SER A 321 0.63 -17.14 28.20
N SER A 322 0.78 -17.11 26.87
CA SER A 322 0.69 -18.31 26.05
C SER A 322 1.93 -19.23 26.19
N ASP A 323 3.11 -18.65 26.42
CA ASP A 323 4.35 -19.38 26.63
C ASP A 323 4.43 -20.04 28.03
N GLU A 324 3.71 -19.52 29.04
CA GLU A 324 3.64 -20.12 30.38
C GLU A 324 2.67 -21.30 30.46
N GLU A 325 1.60 -21.35 29.65
CA GLU A 325 0.68 -22.47 29.60
C GLU A 325 1.25 -23.71 28.89
N GLU A 326 2.23 -23.58 27.99
CA GLU A 326 2.90 -24.72 27.36
C GLU A 326 3.94 -25.38 28.29
N ASN A 327 4.55 -24.66 29.22
CA ASN A 327 5.55 -25.24 30.14
C ASN A 327 4.96 -26.00 31.33
N ASP A 328 3.71 -25.77 31.72
CA ASP A 328 3.07 -26.46 32.82
C ASP A 328 2.53 -27.87 32.47
N ASN A 329 2.55 -28.26 31.18
CA ASN A 329 2.10 -29.59 30.73
C ASN A 329 3.22 -30.64 30.56
N GLU A 330 4.49 -30.27 30.67
CA GLU A 330 5.61 -31.23 30.55
C GLU A 330 6.06 -31.86 31.88
N ASP A 331 5.63 -31.36 33.03
CA ASP A 331 6.07 -31.89 34.35
C ASP A 331 5.09 -32.89 35.02
N ASN A 332 4.07 -33.40 34.31
CA ASN A 332 3.13 -34.36 34.84
C ASN A 332 2.97 -35.61 33.92
N VAL A 333 4.08 -36.33 33.61
CA VAL A 333 4.01 -37.73 33.16
C VAL A 333 5.03 -38.56 33.92
#